data_1e634f08e1d3809605cc511371f48700
#
_entry.id   1e634f08e1d3809605cc511371f48700
#
_cell.length_a   1.000
_cell.length_b   1.000
_cell.length_c   1.000
_cell.angle_alpha   90.00
_cell.angle_beta   90.00
_cell.angle_gamma   90.00
#
_symmetry.space_group_name_H-M   'P 1'
#
loop_
_entity.id
_entity.type
_entity.pdbx_description
1 polymer ?
#
loop_
_entity_poly.entity_id
_entity_poly.type
_entity_poly.pdbx_seq_one_letter_code
_entity_poly.pdbx_strand_id
1 'polypeptide(L)'
;METRNEYIYNSHQRCLDRKLDPYKLPIPGGELSKSELVQKKRILDDTITVARKFMTKLIAELDGTAVLIVITDHEGYIIELYGDEMIKCQSESLGLSTGIRLKEEDAGTNSIEMALKLGESVQLIGSDHFFHCLHESACFSVPFNSLGKIGGTISVMMAAHHASSFHSGLLQSAVDSIEREVKVKQQNKKLLILNQVLMENSRNGVIMTNEDGKIIEINPFAEKVLSCNKEEICNRPIIEIAVIGGYMENVLKGSKKYEDIEISISNKTYLFDSFPIYNESNQIIGVFGQFRDITERLVLERQLMLSEKLSAIGKISAGLAHEIRNPLTSIIGLLEVFKVNLKTDNDKQKEYFRIIFSELERIKNLVQQFVMMAKPDAKEVSKSRLSIHEIIEDILTLMENDFKNKNIKVHYQATFKNKISVDKDKIKQVFLNVLRNSFEAIDFEGNISITVDQNQSDGEVEITIRDDGSGMDKDTLEKLSTPFHSTKESGLGLGLSMSYHIIELHRGRMKVKSEKEKGTIFTIWLPQS
;
A
#
# COMPACT_ATOMS: atom_id res chain seq x y z
N MET A 1 48.43 29.20 -12.21
CA MET A 1 47.65 29.71 -11.04
C MET A 1 48.27 31.06 -10.69
N GLU A 2 47.43 32.09 -10.67
CA GLU A 2 47.79 33.46 -10.26
C GLU A 2 48.19 33.40 -8.76
N THR A 3 49.37 33.97 -8.42
CA THR A 3 49.76 34.00 -7.01
C THR A 3 48.86 34.97 -6.23
N ARG A 4 48.70 34.80 -4.93
CA ARG A 4 47.89 35.69 -4.08
C ARG A 4 48.25 37.17 -4.27
N ASN A 5 49.53 37.48 -4.29
CA ASN A 5 50.02 38.86 -4.46
C ASN A 5 49.68 39.39 -5.86
N GLU A 6 49.75 38.57 -6.88
CA GLU A 6 49.39 38.90 -8.26
C GLU A 6 47.87 39.17 -8.37
N TYR A 7 47.04 38.37 -7.70
CA TYR A 7 45.58 38.59 -7.66
C TYR A 7 45.25 39.91 -6.96
N ILE A 8 45.89 40.22 -5.82
CA ILE A 8 45.67 41.48 -5.10
C ILE A 8 46.03 42.67 -5.98
N TYR A 9 47.20 42.61 -6.62
CA TYR A 9 47.63 43.67 -7.56
C TYR A 9 46.64 43.86 -8.69
N ASN A 10 46.26 42.79 -9.37
CA ASN A 10 45.30 42.83 -10.47
C ASN A 10 43.92 43.32 -9.99
N SER A 11 43.49 42.96 -8.76
CA SER A 11 42.25 43.44 -8.18
C SER A 11 42.31 44.97 -7.91
N HIS A 12 43.40 45.46 -7.38
CA HIS A 12 43.60 46.91 -7.22
C HIS A 12 43.55 47.67 -8.55
N GLN A 13 44.16 47.12 -9.60
CA GLN A 13 44.07 47.70 -10.95
C GLN A 13 42.64 47.75 -11.48
N ARG A 14 41.88 46.64 -11.32
CA ARG A 14 40.45 46.61 -11.72
C ARG A 14 39.61 47.61 -10.97
N CYS A 15 39.89 47.85 -9.67
CA CYS A 15 39.22 48.86 -8.86
C CYS A 15 39.50 50.28 -9.36
N LEU A 16 40.78 50.55 -9.72
CA LEU A 16 41.18 51.86 -10.32
C LEU A 16 40.56 52.08 -11.70
N ASP A 17 40.54 51.08 -12.57
CA ASP A 17 39.89 51.13 -13.87
C ASP A 17 38.39 51.43 -13.79
N ARG A 18 37.75 50.97 -12.74
CA ARG A 18 36.34 51.28 -12.41
C ARG A 18 36.15 52.63 -11.74
N LYS A 19 37.26 53.40 -11.59
CA LYS A 19 37.25 54.74 -10.96
C LYS A 19 36.81 54.72 -9.49
N LEU A 20 37.05 53.64 -8.76
CA LEU A 20 36.87 53.63 -7.31
C LEU A 20 37.96 54.50 -6.69
N ASP A 21 37.57 55.34 -5.71
CA ASP A 21 38.50 56.21 -5.00
C ASP A 21 38.94 55.53 -3.68
N PRO A 22 40.20 55.13 -3.49
CA PRO A 22 40.65 54.40 -2.31
C PRO A 22 40.52 55.19 -0.99
N TYR A 23 40.36 56.53 -1.07
CA TYR A 23 40.22 57.39 0.13
C TYR A 23 38.78 57.67 0.54
N LYS A 24 37.82 57.20 -0.26
CA LYS A 24 36.38 57.25 0.10
C LYS A 24 35.96 56.01 0.82
N LEU A 25 34.77 56.07 1.45
CA LEU A 25 34.15 54.88 2.02
C LEU A 25 33.58 53.99 0.90
N PRO A 26 33.62 52.65 1.05
CA PRO A 26 32.96 51.74 0.11
C PRO A 26 31.46 52.09 -0.02
N ILE A 27 30.97 52.05 -1.27
CA ILE A 27 29.57 52.29 -1.55
C ILE A 27 28.91 50.93 -1.70
N PRO A 28 27.92 50.56 -0.81
CA PRO A 28 27.25 49.30 -0.97
C PRO A 28 26.56 49.16 -2.32
N GLY A 29 26.94 48.14 -3.10
CA GLY A 29 26.47 47.95 -4.47
C GLY A 29 25.14 47.18 -4.59
N GLY A 30 24.67 46.60 -3.56
CA GLY A 30 23.40 45.86 -3.54
C GLY A 30 22.92 45.62 -2.12
N GLU A 31 21.68 45.89 -1.86
CA GLU A 31 21.05 45.61 -0.57
C GLU A 31 19.84 44.67 -0.78
N LEU A 32 19.79 43.58 -0.02
CA LEU A 32 18.64 42.68 -0.02
C LEU A 32 17.45 43.32 0.67
N SER A 33 16.28 43.16 0.12
CA SER A 33 15.03 43.44 0.86
C SER A 33 14.93 42.53 2.09
N LYS A 34 14.15 42.95 3.08
CA LYS A 34 13.92 42.16 4.29
C LYS A 34 13.39 40.75 3.98
N SER A 35 12.57 40.60 2.96
CA SER A 35 12.02 39.29 2.52
C SER A 35 13.10 38.40 1.91
N GLU A 36 13.96 38.95 1.05
CA GLU A 36 15.07 38.20 0.44
C GLU A 36 16.09 37.74 1.49
N LEU A 37 16.45 38.61 2.42
CA LEU A 37 17.34 38.28 3.52
C LEU A 37 16.77 37.13 4.37
N VAL A 38 15.47 37.15 4.71
CA VAL A 38 14.82 36.06 5.43
C VAL A 38 14.85 34.75 4.64
N GLN A 39 14.64 34.81 3.32
CA GLN A 39 14.71 33.63 2.47
C GLN A 39 16.13 33.03 2.42
N LYS A 40 17.16 33.86 2.24
CA LYS A 40 18.56 33.42 2.25
C LYS A 40 18.98 32.87 3.61
N LYS A 41 18.54 33.48 4.73
CA LYS A 41 18.73 32.94 6.08
C LYS A 41 18.13 31.55 6.24
N ARG A 42 16.93 31.29 5.71
CA ARG A 42 16.31 29.95 5.75
C ARG A 42 17.10 28.89 5.00
N ILE A 43 17.68 29.25 3.83
CA ILE A 43 18.52 28.33 3.07
C ILE A 43 19.78 27.93 3.84
N LEU A 44 20.38 28.86 4.56
CA LEU A 44 21.61 28.65 5.35
C LEU A 44 21.36 28.37 6.83
N ASP A 45 20.11 28.12 7.25
CA ASP A 45 19.72 28.01 8.67
C ASP A 45 20.54 26.95 9.44
N ASP A 46 20.75 25.78 8.86
CA ASP A 46 21.59 24.73 9.46
C ASP A 46 23.02 25.21 9.66
N THR A 47 23.60 25.89 8.65
CA THR A 47 24.97 26.41 8.70
C THR A 47 25.08 27.54 9.72
N ILE A 48 24.14 28.49 9.72
CA ILE A 48 24.11 29.60 10.68
C ILE A 48 23.99 29.08 12.12
N THR A 49 23.08 28.12 12.35
CA THR A 49 22.84 27.57 13.68
C THR A 49 24.08 26.85 14.24
N VAL A 50 24.75 26.06 13.41
CA VAL A 50 25.99 25.38 13.81
C VAL A 50 27.13 26.37 13.95
N ALA A 51 27.32 27.28 12.98
CA ALA A 51 28.36 28.29 13.01
C ALA A 51 28.27 29.16 14.28
N ARG A 52 27.08 29.56 14.70
CA ARG A 52 26.87 30.34 15.92
C ARG A 52 27.53 29.70 17.16
N LYS A 53 27.38 28.37 17.34
CA LYS A 53 27.95 27.65 18.45
C LYS A 53 29.50 27.71 18.43
N PHE A 54 30.08 27.47 17.22
CA PHE A 54 31.54 27.49 17.06
C PHE A 54 32.11 28.90 17.21
N MET A 55 31.45 29.90 16.63
CA MET A 55 31.89 31.28 16.67
C MET A 55 31.81 31.89 18.06
N THR A 56 30.77 31.57 18.85
CA THR A 56 30.71 31.97 20.26
C THR A 56 31.89 31.45 21.07
N LYS A 57 32.29 30.19 20.83
CA LYS A 57 33.49 29.61 21.48
C LYS A 57 34.78 30.28 21.00
N LEU A 58 34.89 30.51 19.66
CA LEU A 58 36.06 31.14 19.09
C LEU A 58 36.25 32.55 19.62
N ILE A 59 35.21 33.35 19.75
CA ILE A 59 35.26 34.71 20.33
C ILE A 59 35.72 34.64 21.79
N ALA A 60 35.21 33.68 22.58
CA ALA A 60 35.60 33.52 23.98
C ALA A 60 37.09 33.12 24.17
N GLU A 61 37.66 32.36 23.20
CA GLU A 61 39.08 31.95 23.23
C GLU A 61 40.03 33.06 22.75
N LEU A 62 39.52 34.06 22.01
CA LEU A 62 40.26 35.24 21.54
C LEU A 62 40.25 36.38 22.56
N ASP A 63 40.29 36.04 23.84
CA ASP A 63 40.16 36.95 24.99
C ASP A 63 40.99 38.24 24.83
N GLY A 64 40.35 39.40 24.96
CA GLY A 64 40.95 40.71 24.81
C GLY A 64 41.15 41.21 23.36
N THR A 65 40.79 40.39 22.34
CA THR A 65 40.85 40.82 20.94
C THR A 65 39.44 41.03 20.43
N ALA A 66 39.13 42.28 20.11
CA ALA A 66 37.85 42.60 19.51
C ALA A 66 37.77 42.08 18.07
N VAL A 67 36.77 41.23 17.80
CA VAL A 67 36.62 40.55 16.50
C VAL A 67 35.18 40.69 15.98
N LEU A 68 35.03 40.77 14.67
CA LEU A 68 33.76 40.68 13.97
C LEU A 68 33.80 39.43 13.07
N ILE A 69 32.78 38.59 13.19
CA ILE A 69 32.60 37.41 12.34
C ILE A 69 31.46 37.73 11.37
N VAL A 70 31.73 37.50 10.08
CA VAL A 70 30.83 37.76 8.98
C VAL A 70 30.51 36.44 8.29
N ILE A 71 29.25 36.10 8.14
CA ILE A 71 28.80 34.96 7.33
C ILE A 71 28.12 35.52 6.09
N THR A 72 28.58 35.08 4.91
CA THR A 72 27.99 35.47 3.63
C THR A 72 27.41 34.27 2.90
N ASP A 73 26.55 34.54 1.92
CA ASP A 73 26.15 33.56 0.93
C ASP A 73 27.16 33.45 -0.23
N HIS A 74 26.86 32.60 -1.20
CA HIS A 74 27.71 32.36 -2.39
C HIS A 74 27.76 33.57 -3.37
N GLU A 75 26.88 34.55 -3.21
CA GLU A 75 26.88 35.78 -4.00
C GLU A 75 27.61 36.93 -3.29
N GLY A 76 28.06 36.72 -2.06
CA GLY A 76 28.77 37.69 -1.24
C GLY A 76 27.87 38.61 -0.42
N TYR A 77 26.58 38.31 -0.28
CA TYR A 77 25.68 39.05 0.63
C TYR A 77 25.95 38.67 2.10
N ILE A 78 26.07 39.66 2.97
CA ILE A 78 26.19 39.46 4.42
C ILE A 78 24.87 38.91 4.95
N ILE A 79 24.88 37.68 5.47
CA ILE A 79 23.68 37.03 6.02
C ILE A 79 23.60 37.20 7.53
N GLU A 80 24.78 37.11 8.22
CA GLU A 80 24.82 37.23 9.66
C GLU A 80 26.12 37.88 10.13
N LEU A 81 26.08 38.63 11.24
CA LEU A 81 27.19 39.31 11.89
C LEU A 81 27.23 38.91 13.37
N TYR A 82 28.39 38.49 13.85
CA TYR A 82 28.64 38.16 15.26
C TYR A 82 29.90 38.86 15.74
N GLY A 83 29.96 39.24 16.99
CA GLY A 83 31.17 39.73 17.57
C GLY A 83 30.96 40.89 18.54
N ASP A 84 32.02 41.62 18.79
CA ASP A 84 32.02 42.78 19.67
C ASP A 84 31.10 43.90 19.13
N GLU A 85 30.21 44.43 19.97
CA GLU A 85 29.23 45.45 19.61
C GLU A 85 29.90 46.76 19.15
N MET A 86 31.08 47.11 19.67
CA MET A 86 31.79 48.31 19.25
C MET A 86 32.31 48.18 17.82
N ILE A 87 32.91 47.01 17.45
CA ILE A 87 33.35 46.74 16.06
C ILE A 87 32.14 46.63 15.12
N LYS A 88 31.06 46.03 15.58
CA LYS A 88 29.85 45.93 14.80
C LYS A 88 29.28 47.33 14.46
N CYS A 89 29.19 48.24 15.43
CA CYS A 89 28.78 49.60 15.17
C CYS A 89 29.73 50.36 14.23
N GLN A 90 31.05 50.15 14.39
CA GLN A 90 32.04 50.71 13.47
C GLN A 90 31.88 50.16 12.04
N SER A 91 31.66 48.87 11.90
CA SER A 91 31.44 48.23 10.60
C SER A 91 30.16 48.72 9.95
N GLU A 92 29.08 48.89 10.71
CA GLU A 92 27.82 49.46 10.20
C GLU A 92 28.03 50.89 9.71
N SER A 93 28.86 51.70 10.41
CA SER A 93 29.23 53.07 9.96
C SER A 93 30.04 53.08 8.65
N LEU A 94 30.73 51.98 8.35
CA LEU A 94 31.42 51.72 7.08
C LEU A 94 30.53 51.12 6.00
N GLY A 95 29.23 50.96 6.26
CA GLY A 95 28.27 50.37 5.33
C GLY A 95 28.25 48.83 5.33
N LEU A 96 28.89 48.18 6.29
CA LEU A 96 28.93 46.71 6.42
C LEU A 96 27.81 46.25 7.36
N SER A 97 26.62 46.03 6.81
CA SER A 97 25.45 45.51 7.55
C SER A 97 24.86 44.28 6.89
N THR A 98 23.98 43.59 7.61
CA THR A 98 23.29 42.41 7.04
C THR A 98 22.45 42.78 5.82
N GLY A 99 22.52 42.00 4.76
CA GLY A 99 21.85 42.25 3.48
C GLY A 99 22.72 42.95 2.44
N ILE A 100 23.87 43.49 2.83
CA ILE A 100 24.81 44.18 1.91
C ILE A 100 25.67 43.16 1.17
N ARG A 101 25.94 43.45 -0.11
CA ARG A 101 26.79 42.63 -0.98
C ARG A 101 28.24 43.15 -0.96
N LEU A 102 29.18 42.22 -0.80
CA LEU A 102 30.63 42.49 -0.75
C LEU A 102 31.34 41.97 -2.02
N LYS A 103 31.04 42.58 -3.18
CA LYS A 103 31.79 42.34 -4.44
C LYS A 103 32.88 43.36 -4.64
N GLU A 104 33.91 42.98 -5.41
CA GLU A 104 35.04 43.85 -5.77
C GLU A 104 34.58 45.18 -6.43
N GLU A 105 33.52 45.11 -7.22
CA GLU A 105 32.93 46.27 -7.89
C GLU A 105 32.32 47.31 -6.89
N ASP A 106 31.95 46.86 -5.71
CA ASP A 106 31.24 47.66 -4.69
C ASP A 106 32.17 47.96 -3.50
N ALA A 107 32.83 46.90 -3.00
CA ALA A 107 33.61 46.92 -1.76
C ALA A 107 35.14 46.92 -2.01
N GLY A 108 35.56 47.07 -3.25
CA GLY A 108 36.97 46.97 -3.61
C GLY A 108 37.56 45.60 -3.34
N THR A 109 38.89 45.52 -3.33
CA THR A 109 39.59 44.26 -3.01
C THR A 109 39.28 43.85 -1.59
N ASN A 110 38.59 42.72 -1.44
CA ASN A 110 38.16 42.16 -0.14
C ASN A 110 38.34 40.66 -0.08
N SER A 111 38.55 40.13 1.13
CA SER A 111 38.84 38.71 1.36
C SER A 111 37.65 37.78 1.06
N ILE A 112 36.42 38.24 1.18
CA ILE A 112 35.20 37.48 0.97
C ILE A 112 35.05 37.10 -0.51
N GLU A 113 35.08 38.08 -1.41
CA GLU A 113 34.94 37.79 -2.83
C GLU A 113 36.14 37.00 -3.35
N MET A 114 37.35 37.28 -2.86
CA MET A 114 38.52 36.50 -3.22
C MET A 114 38.35 35.02 -2.79
N ALA A 115 37.89 34.75 -1.58
CA ALA A 115 37.66 33.38 -1.11
C ALA A 115 36.56 32.66 -1.91
N LEU A 116 35.48 33.36 -2.29
CA LEU A 116 34.43 32.82 -3.14
C LEU A 116 34.91 32.49 -4.57
N LYS A 117 35.78 33.33 -5.15
CA LYS A 117 36.33 33.13 -6.50
C LYS A 117 37.40 32.05 -6.57
N LEU A 118 38.30 32.03 -5.59
CA LEU A 118 39.40 31.07 -5.54
C LEU A 118 39.00 29.71 -4.98
N GLY A 119 37.96 29.65 -4.16
CA GLY A 119 37.54 28.44 -3.46
C GLY A 119 38.50 28.02 -2.33
N GLU A 120 39.37 28.93 -1.87
CA GLU A 120 40.41 28.70 -0.88
C GLU A 120 40.35 29.76 0.21
N SER A 121 41.00 29.47 1.37
CA SER A 121 41.10 30.46 2.44
C SER A 121 41.98 31.62 2.05
N VAL A 122 41.48 32.84 2.29
CA VAL A 122 42.14 34.09 1.96
C VAL A 122 42.32 34.95 3.21
N GLN A 123 43.47 35.61 3.33
CA GLN A 123 43.72 36.67 4.30
C GLN A 123 44.13 37.95 3.59
N LEU A 124 43.63 39.09 4.03
CA LEU A 124 44.04 40.42 3.63
C LEU A 124 44.39 41.22 4.87
N ILE A 125 45.57 41.84 4.90
CA ILE A 125 46.06 42.61 6.06
C ILE A 125 46.49 43.97 5.60
N GLY A 126 45.97 45.01 6.24
CA GLY A 126 46.36 46.40 5.99
C GLY A 126 46.21 46.83 4.55
N SER A 127 47.31 47.20 3.89
CA SER A 127 47.35 47.68 2.50
C SER A 127 46.97 46.67 1.44
N ASP A 128 46.69 45.40 1.80
CA ASP A 128 46.10 44.41 0.88
C ASP A 128 44.67 44.80 0.52
N HIS A 129 43.99 45.56 1.36
CA HIS A 129 42.66 46.12 1.07
C HIS A 129 42.76 47.33 0.16
N PHE A 130 41.82 47.51 -0.77
CA PHE A 130 41.79 48.63 -1.69
C PHE A 130 41.48 49.94 -0.98
N PHE A 131 40.52 49.96 -0.06
CA PHE A 131 40.11 51.18 0.66
C PHE A 131 40.96 51.46 1.88
N HIS A 132 41.46 52.70 2.00
CA HIS A 132 42.30 53.16 3.08
C HIS A 132 41.64 53.01 4.49
N CYS A 133 40.35 53.14 4.60
CA CYS A 133 39.64 52.94 5.85
C CYS A 133 39.73 51.51 6.43
N LEU A 134 40.15 50.54 5.62
CA LEU A 134 40.37 49.15 6.05
C LEU A 134 41.86 48.81 6.27
N HIS A 135 42.79 49.76 6.09
CA HIS A 135 44.21 49.49 6.26
C HIS A 135 44.64 49.18 7.71
N GLU A 136 43.81 49.56 8.72
CA GLU A 136 44.02 49.17 10.08
C GLU A 136 43.38 47.79 10.45
N SER A 137 42.77 47.14 9.47
CA SER A 137 42.05 45.88 9.62
C SER A 137 42.79 44.69 8.99
N ALA A 138 42.57 43.53 9.55
CA ALA A 138 42.91 42.25 8.98
C ALA A 138 41.64 41.40 8.82
N CYS A 139 41.45 40.84 7.63
CA CYS A 139 40.28 40.02 7.28
C CYS A 139 40.75 38.63 6.84
N PHE A 140 40.21 37.61 7.46
CA PHE A 140 40.40 36.20 7.13
C PHE A 140 39.07 35.64 6.64
N SER A 141 39.03 35.07 5.47
CA SER A 141 37.81 34.50 4.89
C SER A 141 38.05 33.06 4.43
N VAL A 142 37.17 32.17 4.84
CA VAL A 142 37.19 30.75 4.47
C VAL A 142 35.86 30.42 3.78
N PRO A 143 35.89 29.90 2.55
CA PRO A 143 34.67 29.45 1.92
C PRO A 143 34.18 28.16 2.56
N PHE A 144 32.87 28.01 2.68
CA PHE A 144 32.25 26.77 3.11
C PHE A 144 31.39 26.15 2.01
N ASN A 145 31.30 24.82 2.01
CA ASN A 145 30.51 24.08 1.05
C ASN A 145 29.10 23.80 1.58
N SER A 146 28.11 23.98 0.72
CA SER A 146 26.73 23.58 0.93
C SER A 146 26.25 22.81 -0.29
N LEU A 147 25.78 21.57 -0.09
CA LEU A 147 25.28 20.69 -1.17
C LEU A 147 26.27 20.47 -2.34
N GLY A 148 27.58 20.42 -2.03
CA GLY A 148 28.63 20.16 -3.03
C GLY A 148 29.05 21.37 -3.86
N LYS A 149 28.60 22.57 -3.50
CA LYS A 149 29.02 23.86 -4.09
C LYS A 149 29.41 24.83 -2.97
N ILE A 150 30.16 25.87 -3.31
CA ILE A 150 30.45 26.94 -2.38
C ILE A 150 29.11 27.60 -1.96
N GLY A 151 28.80 27.49 -0.67
CA GLY A 151 27.57 28.03 -0.07
C GLY A 151 27.73 29.49 0.39
N GLY A 152 28.95 29.91 0.64
CA GLY A 152 29.29 31.23 1.14
C GLY A 152 30.66 31.26 1.80
N THR A 153 30.93 32.28 2.61
CA THR A 153 32.16 32.37 3.43
C THR A 153 31.83 32.61 4.89
N ILE A 154 32.73 32.13 5.75
CA ILE A 154 32.82 32.57 7.14
C ILE A 154 34.12 33.37 7.25
N SER A 155 34.00 34.60 7.70
CA SER A 155 35.11 35.55 7.75
C SER A 155 35.26 36.14 9.13
N VAL A 156 36.51 36.40 9.52
CA VAL A 156 36.85 37.08 10.76
C VAL A 156 37.59 38.37 10.42
N MET A 157 37.11 39.46 10.99
CA MET A 157 37.75 40.80 10.90
C MET A 157 38.24 41.21 12.29
N MET A 158 39.47 41.71 12.35
CA MET A 158 40.13 42.19 13.57
C MET A 158 41.09 43.32 13.23
N ALA A 159 41.64 44.02 14.25
CA ALA A 159 42.68 45.00 14.02
C ALA A 159 43.96 44.37 13.47
N ALA A 160 44.64 45.01 12.50
CA ALA A 160 45.79 44.47 11.78
C ALA A 160 46.95 44.11 12.72
N HIS A 161 47.17 44.84 13.81
CA HIS A 161 48.23 44.55 14.77
C HIS A 161 48.01 43.30 15.63
N HIS A 162 46.80 42.75 15.65
CA HIS A 162 46.48 41.45 16.27
C HIS A 162 46.59 40.28 15.29
N ALA A 163 46.72 40.56 13.98
CA ALA A 163 46.71 39.54 12.95
C ALA A 163 47.96 38.64 13.01
N SER A 164 47.73 37.33 12.89
CA SER A 164 48.80 36.34 12.72
C SER A 164 48.34 35.22 11.78
N SER A 165 49.30 34.50 11.18
CA SER A 165 48.98 33.35 10.31
C SER A 165 48.20 32.24 11.03
N PHE A 166 48.28 32.21 12.38
CA PHE A 166 47.55 31.27 13.20
C PHE A 166 46.02 31.44 13.05
N HIS A 167 45.53 32.67 12.94
CA HIS A 167 44.08 32.95 12.80
C HIS A 167 43.48 32.35 11.54
N SER A 168 44.21 32.33 10.42
CA SER A 168 43.74 31.68 9.17
C SER A 168 43.58 30.18 9.37
N GLY A 169 44.57 29.50 10.00
CA GLY A 169 44.48 28.06 10.26
C GLY A 169 43.36 27.72 11.25
N LEU A 170 43.19 28.55 12.30
CA LEU A 170 42.13 28.37 13.29
C LEU A 170 40.74 28.51 12.65
N LEU A 171 40.54 29.55 11.83
CA LEU A 171 39.28 29.76 11.12
C LEU A 171 38.99 28.61 10.15
N GLN A 172 40.01 28.15 9.39
CA GLN A 172 39.87 26.98 8.49
C GLN A 172 39.40 25.75 9.26
N SER A 173 40.07 25.43 10.38
CA SER A 173 39.70 24.28 11.23
C SER A 173 38.27 24.39 11.79
N ALA A 174 37.87 25.61 12.17
CA ALA A 174 36.51 25.87 12.64
C ALA A 174 35.47 25.65 11.52
N VAL A 175 35.73 26.17 10.32
CA VAL A 175 34.83 26.01 9.16
C VAL A 175 34.72 24.54 8.76
N ASP A 176 35.84 23.80 8.70
CA ASP A 176 35.83 22.35 8.42
C ASP A 176 35.02 21.57 9.46
N SER A 177 35.03 22.01 10.72
CA SER A 177 34.24 21.39 11.80
C SER A 177 32.76 21.72 11.65
N ILE A 178 32.44 22.95 11.30
CA ILE A 178 31.07 23.39 11.00
C ILE A 178 30.49 22.58 9.82
N GLU A 179 31.23 22.45 8.72
CA GLU A 179 30.79 21.66 7.56
C GLU A 179 30.49 20.21 7.93
N ARG A 180 31.36 19.58 8.73
CA ARG A 180 31.14 18.20 9.19
C ARG A 180 29.87 18.08 10.04
N GLU A 181 29.66 18.98 10.99
CA GLU A 181 28.47 18.93 11.86
C GLU A 181 27.18 19.20 11.08
N VAL A 182 27.21 20.15 10.15
CA VAL A 182 26.06 20.45 9.25
C VAL A 182 25.74 19.22 8.39
N LYS A 183 26.76 18.58 7.81
CA LYS A 183 26.58 17.37 6.99
C LYS A 183 25.93 16.22 7.79
N VAL A 184 26.43 15.97 9.01
CA VAL A 184 25.86 14.95 9.90
C VAL A 184 24.40 15.28 10.25
N LYS A 185 24.11 16.54 10.60
CA LYS A 185 22.75 17.00 10.91
C LYS A 185 21.79 16.79 9.73
N GLN A 186 22.22 17.13 8.51
CA GLN A 186 21.43 16.93 7.30
C GLN A 186 21.22 15.45 6.99
N GLN A 187 22.25 14.62 7.14
CA GLN A 187 22.13 13.17 6.96
C GLN A 187 21.13 12.55 7.94
N ASN A 188 21.25 12.91 9.23
CA ASN A 188 20.31 12.43 10.24
C ASN A 188 18.86 12.87 9.96
N LYS A 189 18.67 14.14 9.57
CA LYS A 189 17.34 14.64 9.17
C LYS A 189 16.77 13.86 7.97
N LYS A 190 17.61 13.59 6.98
CA LYS A 190 17.20 12.79 5.81
C LYS A 190 16.83 11.36 6.20
N LEU A 191 17.61 10.72 7.08
CA LEU A 191 17.33 9.37 7.60
C LEU A 191 16.02 9.33 8.38
N LEU A 192 15.75 10.32 9.22
CA LEU A 192 14.51 10.42 9.98
C LEU A 192 13.30 10.53 9.05
N ILE A 193 13.38 11.40 8.02
CA ILE A 193 12.30 11.55 7.04
C ILE A 193 12.08 10.24 6.26
N LEU A 194 13.15 9.56 5.81
CA LEU A 194 13.05 8.29 5.12
C LEU A 194 12.41 7.22 6.00
N ASN A 195 12.84 7.11 7.25
CA ASN A 195 12.26 6.16 8.20
C ASN A 195 10.78 6.44 8.44
N GLN A 196 10.40 7.70 8.61
CA GLN A 196 9.01 8.09 8.79
C GLN A 196 8.16 7.70 7.55
N VAL A 197 8.63 8.03 6.34
CA VAL A 197 7.92 7.68 5.09
C VAL A 197 7.78 6.17 4.94
N LEU A 198 8.82 5.39 5.25
CA LEU A 198 8.78 3.93 5.18
C LEU A 198 7.78 3.35 6.18
N MET A 199 7.75 3.87 7.41
CA MET A 199 6.83 3.42 8.46
C MET A 199 5.38 3.77 8.13
N GLU A 200 5.10 5.01 7.68
CA GLU A 200 3.76 5.48 7.39
C GLU A 200 3.12 4.80 6.17
N ASN A 201 3.92 4.47 5.15
CA ASN A 201 3.42 3.89 3.90
C ASN A 201 3.57 2.36 3.83
N SER A 202 4.13 1.72 4.85
CA SER A 202 4.24 0.26 4.89
C SER A 202 2.87 -0.40 4.96
N ARG A 203 2.64 -1.39 4.09
CA ARG A 203 1.46 -2.28 4.16
C ARG A 203 1.67 -3.46 5.11
N ASN A 204 2.83 -3.54 5.75
CA ASN A 204 3.13 -4.51 6.78
C ASN A 204 3.05 -3.82 8.14
N GLY A 205 2.51 -4.52 9.14
CA GLY A 205 2.59 -4.06 10.52
C GLY A 205 4.02 -4.18 11.03
N VAL A 206 4.53 -3.12 11.62
CA VAL A 206 5.86 -3.07 12.21
C VAL A 206 5.75 -2.64 13.66
N ILE A 207 6.46 -3.36 14.53
CA ILE A 207 6.58 -3.05 15.95
C ILE A 207 8.02 -3.30 16.39
N MET A 208 8.54 -2.45 17.27
CA MET A 208 9.92 -2.57 17.78
C MET A 208 9.94 -2.37 19.29
N THR A 209 10.83 -3.09 19.94
CA THR A 209 11.06 -2.96 21.38
C THR A 209 12.52 -2.57 21.69
N ASN A 210 12.74 -2.06 22.90
CA ASN A 210 14.06 -1.91 23.46
C ASN A 210 14.56 -3.22 24.12
N GLU A 211 15.71 -3.16 24.77
CA GLU A 211 16.34 -4.27 25.52
C GLU A 211 15.51 -4.77 26.70
N ASP A 212 14.67 -3.93 27.29
CA ASP A 212 13.75 -4.28 28.38
C ASP A 212 12.44 -4.90 27.88
N GLY A 213 12.24 -5.03 26.57
CA GLY A 213 10.99 -5.51 25.98
C GLY A 213 9.87 -4.47 25.96
N LYS A 214 10.17 -3.18 26.17
CA LYS A 214 9.19 -2.10 26.05
C LYS A 214 9.08 -1.65 24.61
N ILE A 215 7.87 -1.40 24.15
CA ILE A 215 7.58 -0.95 22.80
C ILE A 215 8.14 0.46 22.62
N ILE A 216 9.01 0.65 21.62
CA ILE A 216 9.61 1.94 21.28
C ILE A 216 9.01 2.52 19.99
N GLU A 217 8.54 1.65 19.09
CA GLU A 217 7.99 2.09 17.81
C GLU A 217 6.91 1.12 17.34
N ILE A 218 5.87 1.69 16.72
CA ILE A 218 4.80 0.98 16.02
C ILE A 218 4.35 1.83 14.83
N ASN A 219 4.08 1.20 13.69
CA ASN A 219 3.62 1.92 12.53
C ASN A 219 2.08 1.98 12.45
N PRO A 220 1.49 2.91 11.66
CA PRO A 220 0.03 3.08 11.56
C PRO A 220 -0.72 1.84 11.09
N PHE A 221 -0.11 0.99 10.28
CA PHE A 221 -0.73 -0.26 9.86
C PHE A 221 -0.88 -1.23 11.05
N ALA A 222 0.14 -1.34 11.89
CA ALA A 222 0.11 -2.18 13.09
C ALA A 222 -0.90 -1.64 14.12
N GLU A 223 -0.96 -0.32 14.33
CA GLU A 223 -1.96 0.30 15.21
C GLU A 223 -3.39 -0.10 14.80
N LYS A 224 -3.68 -0.01 13.49
CA LYS A 224 -4.99 -0.36 12.93
C LYS A 224 -5.32 -1.85 13.13
N VAL A 225 -4.37 -2.74 12.88
CA VAL A 225 -4.59 -4.20 12.96
C VAL A 225 -4.73 -4.65 14.42
N LEU A 226 -3.89 -4.12 15.30
CA LEU A 226 -3.90 -4.46 16.73
C LEU A 226 -4.94 -3.66 17.52
N SER A 227 -5.65 -2.73 16.88
CA SER A 227 -6.66 -1.85 17.51
C SER A 227 -6.10 -1.11 18.73
N CYS A 228 -4.89 -0.58 18.61
CA CYS A 228 -4.20 0.17 19.66
C CYS A 228 -3.70 1.52 19.12
N ASN A 229 -3.36 2.43 20.03
CA ASN A 229 -2.80 3.73 19.68
C ASN A 229 -1.34 3.80 20.11
N LYS A 230 -0.45 4.30 19.26
CA LYS A 230 0.98 4.45 19.52
C LYS A 230 1.25 5.17 20.85
N GLU A 231 0.53 6.25 21.13
CA GLU A 231 0.71 7.05 22.34
C GLU A 231 0.38 6.26 23.62
N GLU A 232 -0.53 5.30 23.54
CA GLU A 232 -0.98 4.50 24.69
C GLU A 232 -0.07 3.30 24.96
N ILE A 233 0.52 2.70 23.90
CA ILE A 233 1.28 1.45 24.03
C ILE A 233 2.79 1.66 24.07
N CYS A 234 3.31 2.78 23.58
CA CYS A 234 4.73 3.10 23.72
C CYS A 234 5.15 3.10 25.19
N ASN A 235 6.33 2.56 25.46
CA ASN A 235 6.89 2.28 26.78
C ASN A 235 6.17 1.19 27.60
N ARG A 236 5.12 0.54 27.08
CA ARG A 236 4.54 -0.65 27.72
C ARG A 236 5.26 -1.92 27.30
N PRO A 237 5.24 -2.96 28.16
CA PRO A 237 5.82 -4.26 27.81
C PRO A 237 5.13 -4.89 26.61
N ILE A 238 5.90 -5.44 25.67
CA ILE A 238 5.37 -6.10 24.47
C ILE A 238 4.46 -7.30 24.79
N ILE A 239 4.67 -7.94 25.94
CA ILE A 239 3.87 -9.10 26.38
C ILE A 239 2.38 -8.76 26.55
N GLU A 240 2.03 -7.48 26.75
CA GLU A 240 0.63 -7.05 26.83
C GLU A 240 -0.12 -7.21 25.51
N ILE A 241 0.60 -7.33 24.37
CA ILE A 241 -0.01 -7.62 23.08
C ILE A 241 -0.16 -9.13 22.92
N ALA A 242 -1.33 -9.65 23.27
CA ALA A 242 -1.60 -11.09 23.43
C ALA A 242 -1.18 -11.96 22.24
N VAL A 243 -1.30 -11.46 20.99
CA VAL A 243 -1.08 -12.28 19.79
C VAL A 243 0.41 -12.43 19.45
N ILE A 244 1.22 -11.39 19.62
CA ILE A 244 2.62 -11.36 19.17
C ILE A 244 3.63 -11.23 20.32
N GLY A 245 3.17 -10.76 21.50
CA GLY A 245 4.04 -10.43 22.61
C GLY A 245 4.88 -11.59 23.09
N GLY A 246 4.32 -12.78 23.21
CA GLY A 246 5.02 -13.99 23.63
C GLY A 246 6.14 -14.40 22.66
N TYR A 247 5.94 -14.25 21.36
CA TYR A 247 6.97 -14.53 20.35
C TYR A 247 8.13 -13.53 20.48
N MET A 248 7.83 -12.23 20.57
CA MET A 248 8.87 -11.18 20.66
C MET A 248 9.63 -11.26 21.98
N GLU A 249 8.97 -11.56 23.09
CA GLU A 249 9.64 -11.75 24.38
C GLU A 249 10.62 -12.95 24.35
N ASN A 250 10.25 -14.05 23.69
CA ASN A 250 11.14 -15.20 23.52
C ASN A 250 12.38 -14.85 22.67
N VAL A 251 12.21 -14.01 21.63
CA VAL A 251 13.34 -13.51 20.83
C VAL A 251 14.26 -12.66 21.69
N LEU A 252 13.73 -11.78 22.53
CA LEU A 252 14.49 -10.93 23.42
C LEU A 252 15.34 -11.73 24.42
N LYS A 253 14.79 -12.84 24.92
CA LYS A 253 15.52 -13.78 25.80
C LYS A 253 16.57 -14.62 25.06
N GLY A 254 16.82 -14.35 23.78
CA GLY A 254 17.81 -15.06 22.96
C GLY A 254 17.44 -16.49 22.59
N SER A 255 16.17 -16.87 22.79
CA SER A 255 15.76 -18.27 22.69
C SER A 255 15.51 -18.73 21.24
N LYS A 256 15.01 -17.86 20.34
CA LYS A 256 14.62 -18.27 18.99
C LYS A 256 14.26 -17.07 18.09
N LYS A 257 14.58 -17.16 16.78
CA LYS A 257 13.96 -16.34 15.74
C LYS A 257 12.63 -16.95 15.33
N TYR A 258 11.69 -16.13 14.90
CA TYR A 258 10.42 -16.59 14.33
C TYR A 258 10.29 -16.03 12.92
N GLU A 259 10.03 -16.90 11.97
CA GLU A 259 9.83 -16.58 10.56
C GLU A 259 8.58 -17.28 10.06
N ASP A 260 7.77 -16.58 9.27
CA ASP A 260 6.56 -17.09 8.62
C ASP A 260 5.55 -17.77 9.58
N ILE A 261 5.40 -17.25 10.79
CA ILE A 261 4.41 -17.76 11.75
C ILE A 261 3.02 -17.25 11.37
N GLU A 262 2.10 -18.17 11.09
CA GLU A 262 0.71 -17.80 10.85
C GLU A 262 0.02 -17.38 12.16
N ILE A 263 -0.49 -16.16 12.18
CA ILE A 263 -1.29 -15.62 13.29
C ILE A 263 -2.64 -15.13 12.78
N SER A 264 -3.67 -15.27 13.61
CA SER A 264 -5.01 -14.78 13.27
C SER A 264 -5.36 -13.57 14.14
N ILE A 265 -5.72 -12.46 13.51
CA ILE A 265 -6.15 -11.24 14.18
C ILE A 265 -7.44 -10.76 13.50
N SER A 266 -8.53 -10.57 14.28
CA SER A 266 -9.79 -10.00 13.78
C SER A 266 -10.31 -10.64 12.49
N ASN A 267 -10.33 -11.98 12.45
CA ASN A 267 -10.81 -12.78 11.30
C ASN A 267 -9.95 -12.69 10.02
N LYS A 268 -8.72 -12.20 10.14
CA LYS A 268 -7.71 -12.14 9.06
C LYS A 268 -6.49 -12.97 9.44
N THR A 269 -5.79 -13.48 8.44
CA THR A 269 -4.56 -14.26 8.61
C THR A 269 -3.36 -13.44 8.21
N TYR A 270 -2.36 -13.40 9.10
CA TYR A 270 -1.10 -12.69 8.91
C TYR A 270 0.07 -13.65 9.04
N LEU A 271 1.15 -13.41 8.28
CA LEU A 271 2.46 -13.99 8.54
C LEU A 271 3.23 -13.06 9.45
N PHE A 272 3.72 -13.59 10.56
CA PHE A 272 4.47 -12.87 11.56
C PHE A 272 5.93 -13.32 11.60
N ASP A 273 6.83 -12.34 11.52
CA ASP A 273 8.28 -12.51 11.66
C ASP A 273 8.75 -11.73 12.88
N SER A 274 9.75 -12.28 13.61
CA SER A 274 10.36 -11.61 14.76
C SER A 274 11.84 -11.89 14.82
N PHE A 275 12.64 -10.79 14.89
CA PHE A 275 14.10 -10.83 14.85
C PHE A 275 14.70 -9.98 15.96
N PRO A 276 15.85 -10.40 16.54
CA PRO A 276 16.60 -9.58 17.48
C PRO A 276 17.34 -8.45 16.76
N ILE A 277 17.43 -7.30 17.41
CA ILE A 277 18.24 -6.17 16.97
C ILE A 277 19.53 -6.20 17.81
N TYR A 278 20.68 -6.18 17.14
CA TYR A 278 21.99 -6.24 17.78
C TYR A 278 22.73 -4.90 17.72
N ASN A 279 23.51 -4.60 18.75
CA ASN A 279 24.50 -3.53 18.71
C ASN A 279 25.82 -4.01 18.07
N GLU A 280 26.80 -3.10 17.96
CA GLU A 280 28.15 -3.42 17.44
C GLU A 280 28.90 -4.50 18.28
N SER A 281 28.54 -4.66 19.53
CA SER A 281 29.10 -5.69 20.44
C SER A 281 28.31 -7.00 20.38
N ASN A 282 27.39 -7.20 19.41
CA ASN A 282 26.57 -8.38 19.25
C ASN A 282 25.66 -8.70 20.45
N GLN A 283 25.26 -7.68 21.20
CA GLN A 283 24.28 -7.78 22.28
C GLN A 283 22.89 -7.39 21.75
N ILE A 284 21.85 -8.07 22.22
CA ILE A 284 20.47 -7.75 21.85
C ILE A 284 20.08 -6.43 22.52
N ILE A 285 19.76 -5.42 21.71
CA ILE A 285 19.28 -4.11 22.14
C ILE A 285 17.80 -3.90 21.92
N GLY A 286 17.10 -4.91 21.39
CA GLY A 286 15.68 -4.87 21.14
C GLY A 286 15.23 -5.99 20.21
N VAL A 287 13.95 -5.97 19.88
CA VAL A 287 13.35 -6.94 18.96
C VAL A 287 12.51 -6.19 17.92
N PHE A 288 12.65 -6.62 16.68
CA PHE A 288 11.83 -6.22 15.56
C PHE A 288 10.76 -7.28 15.31
N GLY A 289 9.51 -6.86 15.20
CA GLY A 289 8.37 -7.69 14.79
C GLY A 289 7.70 -7.11 13.56
N GLN A 290 7.37 -7.98 12.60
CA GLN A 290 6.68 -7.61 11.38
C GLN A 290 5.55 -8.60 11.11
N PHE A 291 4.39 -8.12 10.66
CA PHE A 291 3.32 -8.98 10.21
C PHE A 291 2.69 -8.47 8.92
N ARG A 292 2.36 -9.40 8.04
CA ARG A 292 1.91 -9.19 6.67
C ARG A 292 0.57 -9.85 6.45
N ASP A 293 -0.44 -9.12 5.97
CA ASP A 293 -1.76 -9.66 5.64
C ASP A 293 -1.66 -10.61 4.44
N ILE A 294 -1.99 -11.88 4.62
CA ILE A 294 -2.01 -12.91 3.58
C ILE A 294 -3.41 -13.44 3.28
N THR A 295 -4.44 -12.80 3.84
CA THR A 295 -5.82 -13.27 3.74
C THR A 295 -6.28 -13.42 2.29
N GLU A 296 -6.08 -12.40 1.47
CA GLU A 296 -6.43 -12.42 0.05
C GLU A 296 -5.65 -13.49 -0.72
N ARG A 297 -4.34 -13.61 -0.45
CA ARG A 297 -3.48 -14.62 -1.05
C ARG A 297 -3.99 -16.05 -0.77
N LEU A 298 -4.34 -16.35 0.49
CA LEU A 298 -4.88 -17.66 0.87
C LEU A 298 -6.21 -17.97 0.18
N VAL A 299 -7.08 -16.95 0.01
CA VAL A 299 -8.34 -17.11 -0.72
C VAL A 299 -8.07 -17.44 -2.19
N LEU A 300 -7.16 -16.71 -2.83
CA LEU A 300 -6.79 -16.95 -4.24
C LEU A 300 -6.12 -18.32 -4.43
N GLU A 301 -5.23 -18.73 -3.53
CA GLU A 301 -4.59 -20.06 -3.58
C GLU A 301 -5.63 -21.20 -3.46
N ARG A 302 -6.63 -21.04 -2.57
CA ARG A 302 -7.74 -22.00 -2.47
C ARG A 302 -8.58 -22.07 -3.74
N GLN A 303 -8.87 -20.93 -4.35
CA GLN A 303 -9.60 -20.86 -5.62
C GLN A 303 -8.81 -21.52 -6.77
N LEU A 304 -7.50 -21.28 -6.84
CA LEU A 304 -6.61 -21.92 -7.82
C LEU A 304 -6.58 -23.44 -7.64
N MET A 305 -6.39 -23.93 -6.41
CA MET A 305 -6.43 -25.38 -6.14
C MET A 305 -7.77 -26.03 -6.53
N LEU A 306 -8.88 -25.33 -6.27
CA LEU A 306 -10.20 -25.80 -6.66
C LEU A 306 -10.33 -25.85 -8.18
N SER A 307 -9.88 -24.81 -8.87
CA SER A 307 -9.88 -24.72 -10.33
C SER A 307 -9.02 -25.81 -10.97
N GLU A 308 -7.81 -26.06 -10.43
CA GLU A 308 -6.93 -27.13 -10.91
C GLU A 308 -7.55 -28.52 -10.70
N LYS A 309 -8.16 -28.78 -9.53
CA LYS A 309 -8.89 -30.04 -9.27
C LYS A 309 -10.04 -30.23 -10.26
N LEU A 310 -10.83 -29.18 -10.50
CA LEU A 310 -11.93 -29.22 -11.46
C LEU A 310 -11.43 -29.43 -12.89
N SER A 311 -10.34 -28.78 -13.29
CA SER A 311 -9.71 -28.97 -14.61
C SER A 311 -9.17 -30.41 -14.81
N ALA A 312 -8.52 -30.98 -13.78
CA ALA A 312 -8.02 -32.36 -13.82
C ALA A 312 -9.18 -33.36 -13.95
N ILE A 313 -10.22 -33.20 -13.14
CA ILE A 313 -11.46 -33.98 -13.25
C ILE A 313 -12.06 -33.79 -14.65
N GLY A 314 -11.99 -32.58 -15.20
CA GLY A 314 -12.45 -32.22 -16.51
C GLY A 314 -11.87 -33.03 -17.65
N LYS A 315 -10.56 -33.13 -17.68
CA LYS A 315 -9.82 -33.85 -18.71
C LYS A 315 -10.14 -35.34 -18.71
N ILE A 316 -10.27 -35.95 -17.52
CA ILE A 316 -10.60 -37.37 -17.36
C ILE A 316 -12.07 -37.62 -17.70
N SER A 317 -12.96 -36.73 -17.31
CA SER A 317 -14.41 -36.92 -17.45
C SER A 317 -14.91 -36.83 -18.88
N ALA A 318 -14.30 -36.03 -19.74
CA ALA A 318 -14.70 -35.93 -21.14
C ALA A 318 -14.49 -37.25 -21.91
N GLY A 319 -13.41 -37.99 -21.62
CA GLY A 319 -13.16 -39.33 -22.17
C GLY A 319 -14.11 -40.37 -21.61
N LEU A 320 -14.17 -40.47 -20.26
CA LEU A 320 -15.02 -41.44 -19.57
C LEU A 320 -16.51 -41.27 -19.88
N ALA A 321 -16.99 -40.04 -20.05
CA ALA A 321 -18.40 -39.83 -20.36
C ALA A 321 -18.81 -40.30 -21.76
N HIS A 322 -17.93 -40.18 -22.76
CA HIS A 322 -18.16 -40.77 -24.06
C HIS A 322 -18.14 -42.30 -23.98
N GLU A 323 -17.24 -42.87 -23.19
CA GLU A 323 -17.13 -44.31 -23.00
C GLU A 323 -18.30 -44.91 -22.17
N ILE A 324 -18.89 -44.16 -21.24
CA ILE A 324 -20.07 -44.58 -20.48
C ILE A 324 -21.36 -44.34 -21.30
N ARG A 325 -21.47 -43.28 -22.08
CA ARG A 325 -22.65 -42.99 -22.90
C ARG A 325 -22.88 -44.07 -23.95
N ASN A 326 -21.81 -44.60 -24.53
CA ASN A 326 -21.89 -45.62 -25.58
C ASN A 326 -22.59 -46.91 -25.13
N PRO A 327 -22.16 -47.63 -24.06
CA PRO A 327 -22.84 -48.82 -23.58
C PRO A 327 -24.26 -48.51 -23.05
N LEU A 328 -24.46 -47.35 -22.43
CA LEU A 328 -25.79 -46.93 -21.95
C LEU A 328 -26.78 -46.79 -23.12
N THR A 329 -26.37 -46.13 -24.20
CA THR A 329 -27.21 -45.98 -25.41
C THR A 329 -27.52 -47.36 -26.02
N SER A 330 -26.56 -48.26 -26.03
CA SER A 330 -26.78 -49.62 -26.53
C SER A 330 -27.75 -50.43 -25.64
N ILE A 331 -27.63 -50.30 -24.30
CA ILE A 331 -28.54 -50.98 -23.37
C ILE A 331 -29.96 -50.40 -23.48
N ILE A 332 -30.12 -49.06 -23.57
CA ILE A 332 -31.43 -48.43 -23.77
C ILE A 332 -32.08 -48.95 -25.06
N GLY A 333 -31.32 -48.97 -26.18
CA GLY A 333 -31.82 -49.43 -27.47
C GLY A 333 -32.22 -50.93 -27.43
N LEU A 334 -31.45 -51.79 -26.78
CA LEU A 334 -31.81 -53.21 -26.62
C LEU A 334 -33.06 -53.37 -25.74
N LEU A 335 -33.21 -52.61 -24.68
CA LEU A 335 -34.41 -52.65 -23.85
C LEU A 335 -35.65 -52.13 -24.58
N GLU A 336 -35.54 -51.12 -25.46
CA GLU A 336 -36.64 -50.65 -26.31
C GLU A 336 -37.09 -51.73 -27.28
N VAL A 337 -36.13 -52.43 -27.95
CA VAL A 337 -36.45 -53.55 -28.83
C VAL A 337 -37.12 -54.70 -28.06
N PHE A 338 -36.63 -54.98 -26.85
CA PHE A 338 -37.25 -55.98 -25.98
C PHE A 338 -38.64 -55.63 -25.56
N LYS A 339 -38.90 -54.36 -25.20
CA LYS A 339 -40.22 -53.81 -24.82
C LYS A 339 -41.26 -53.96 -25.95
N VAL A 340 -40.86 -53.72 -27.21
CA VAL A 340 -41.74 -53.85 -28.37
C VAL A 340 -42.07 -55.30 -28.68
N ASN A 341 -41.12 -56.22 -28.42
CA ASN A 341 -41.28 -57.65 -28.76
C ASN A 341 -41.99 -58.48 -27.65
N LEU A 342 -42.16 -57.93 -26.44
CA LEU A 342 -42.88 -58.59 -25.36
C LEU A 342 -44.40 -58.46 -25.56
N LYS A 343 -45.03 -59.52 -26.09
CA LYS A 343 -46.48 -59.67 -26.24
C LYS A 343 -47.21 -60.04 -24.93
N THR A 344 -46.72 -59.70 -23.78
CA THR A 344 -47.29 -60.13 -22.48
C THR A 344 -47.89 -58.95 -21.77
N ASP A 345 -49.14 -59.12 -21.37
CA ASP A 345 -49.97 -58.16 -20.62
C ASP A 345 -49.75 -58.27 -19.11
N ASN A 346 -48.50 -58.41 -18.70
CA ASN A 346 -48.12 -58.55 -17.28
C ASN A 346 -47.67 -57.21 -16.73
N ASP A 347 -48.54 -56.57 -15.91
CA ASP A 347 -48.31 -55.24 -15.32
C ASP A 347 -47.01 -55.15 -14.48
N LYS A 348 -46.54 -56.25 -13.85
CA LYS A 348 -45.28 -56.29 -13.15
C LYS A 348 -44.07 -56.12 -14.07
N GLN A 349 -44.14 -56.67 -15.31
CA GLN A 349 -43.06 -56.52 -16.27
C GLN A 349 -43.03 -55.06 -16.81
N LYS A 350 -44.17 -54.42 -17.04
CA LYS A 350 -44.22 -53.01 -17.41
C LYS A 350 -43.62 -52.13 -16.34
N GLU A 351 -43.85 -52.45 -15.07
CA GLU A 351 -43.31 -51.73 -13.94
C GLU A 351 -41.77 -51.90 -13.80
N TYR A 352 -41.25 -53.11 -13.98
CA TYR A 352 -39.78 -53.33 -14.01
C TYR A 352 -39.10 -52.60 -15.16
N PHE A 353 -39.68 -52.60 -16.36
CA PHE A 353 -39.16 -51.80 -17.48
C PHE A 353 -39.16 -50.31 -17.15
N ARG A 354 -40.23 -49.78 -16.53
CA ARG A 354 -40.29 -48.38 -16.13
C ARG A 354 -39.17 -48.04 -15.15
N ILE A 355 -38.92 -48.86 -14.18
CA ILE A 355 -37.82 -48.69 -13.18
C ILE A 355 -36.47 -48.73 -13.89
N ILE A 356 -36.21 -49.70 -14.75
CA ILE A 356 -34.93 -49.81 -15.47
C ILE A 356 -34.67 -48.61 -16.37
N PHE A 357 -35.70 -48.17 -17.14
CA PHE A 357 -35.56 -46.97 -17.98
C PHE A 357 -35.33 -45.69 -17.14
N SER A 358 -35.99 -45.56 -15.98
CA SER A 358 -35.79 -44.40 -15.09
C SER A 358 -34.39 -44.36 -14.52
N GLU A 359 -33.83 -45.51 -14.12
CA GLU A 359 -32.43 -45.59 -13.61
C GLU A 359 -31.38 -45.36 -14.72
N LEU A 360 -31.62 -45.85 -15.94
CA LEU A 360 -30.73 -45.58 -17.07
C LEU A 360 -30.73 -44.08 -17.46
N GLU A 361 -31.88 -43.44 -17.50
CA GLU A 361 -31.98 -41.99 -17.72
C GLU A 361 -31.32 -41.21 -16.58
N ARG A 362 -31.47 -41.67 -15.35
CA ARG A 362 -30.78 -41.10 -14.20
C ARG A 362 -29.25 -41.17 -14.37
N ILE A 363 -28.69 -42.31 -14.72
CA ILE A 363 -27.24 -42.48 -14.95
C ILE A 363 -26.78 -41.58 -16.11
N LYS A 364 -27.52 -41.52 -17.22
CA LYS A 364 -27.23 -40.66 -18.35
C LYS A 364 -27.16 -39.17 -17.93
N ASN A 365 -28.11 -38.72 -17.13
CA ASN A 365 -28.14 -37.36 -16.61
C ASN A 365 -26.97 -37.05 -15.65
N LEU A 366 -26.61 -38.02 -14.78
CA LEU A 366 -25.46 -37.94 -13.90
C LEU A 366 -24.15 -37.80 -14.67
N VAL A 367 -23.95 -38.63 -15.72
CA VAL A 367 -22.79 -38.54 -16.60
C VAL A 367 -22.73 -37.20 -17.33
N GLN A 368 -23.87 -36.71 -17.82
CA GLN A 368 -23.91 -35.38 -18.45
C GLN A 368 -23.55 -34.25 -17.48
N GLN A 369 -24.06 -34.27 -16.24
CA GLN A 369 -23.69 -33.31 -15.21
C GLN A 369 -22.20 -33.36 -14.88
N PHE A 370 -21.63 -34.56 -14.81
CA PHE A 370 -20.21 -34.77 -14.56
C PHE A 370 -19.33 -34.23 -15.70
N VAL A 371 -19.73 -34.41 -16.97
CA VAL A 371 -19.04 -33.86 -18.15
C VAL A 371 -19.09 -32.33 -18.19
N MET A 372 -20.24 -31.74 -17.83
CA MET A 372 -20.40 -30.30 -17.81
C MET A 372 -19.51 -29.62 -16.75
N MET A 373 -19.31 -30.26 -15.59
CA MET A 373 -18.34 -29.79 -14.59
C MET A 373 -16.89 -29.90 -15.06
N ALA A 374 -16.63 -30.89 -15.87
CA ALA A 374 -15.30 -31.26 -16.33
C ALA A 374 -14.79 -30.38 -17.47
N LYS A 375 -15.65 -29.72 -18.19
CA LYS A 375 -15.35 -28.69 -19.18
C LYS A 375 -15.83 -27.35 -18.66
N PRO A 376 -14.95 -26.54 -18.05
CA PRO A 376 -15.16 -25.11 -17.97
C PRO A 376 -14.92 -24.54 -19.38
N ASP A 377 -15.74 -24.99 -20.35
CA ASP A 377 -15.66 -24.41 -21.67
C ASP A 377 -16.19 -23.00 -21.63
N ALA A 378 -15.26 -22.08 -21.72
CA ALA A 378 -15.41 -20.80 -22.37
C ALA A 378 -15.83 -20.92 -23.86
N LYS A 379 -16.54 -21.98 -24.26
CA LYS A 379 -17.32 -21.94 -25.49
C LYS A 379 -18.50 -21.03 -25.22
N GLU A 380 -18.51 -19.96 -25.97
CA GLU A 380 -19.47 -18.89 -26.06
C GLU A 380 -20.84 -19.32 -25.54
N VAL A 381 -21.24 -18.71 -24.41
CA VAL A 381 -22.60 -18.79 -23.91
C VAL A 381 -23.45 -18.27 -25.05
N SER A 382 -24.26 -19.13 -25.69
CA SER A 382 -25.12 -18.74 -26.80
C SER A 382 -26.26 -17.87 -26.29
N LYS A 383 -25.90 -16.61 -25.98
CA LYS A 383 -26.83 -15.64 -25.42
C LYS A 383 -27.86 -15.22 -26.48
N SER A 384 -29.11 -15.29 -26.12
CA SER A 384 -30.22 -14.76 -26.89
C SER A 384 -31.10 -13.86 -25.99
N ARG A 385 -31.79 -12.89 -26.59
CA ARG A 385 -32.72 -12.03 -25.83
C ARG A 385 -33.99 -12.77 -25.52
N LEU A 386 -34.16 -13.18 -24.27
CA LEU A 386 -35.28 -13.99 -23.81
C LEU A 386 -35.95 -13.37 -22.59
N SER A 387 -37.23 -13.68 -22.40
CA SER A 387 -37.96 -13.33 -21.20
C SER A 387 -37.75 -14.40 -20.13
N ILE A 388 -37.29 -13.99 -18.95
CA ILE A 388 -37.18 -14.89 -17.80
C ILE A 388 -38.54 -15.46 -17.40
N HIS A 389 -39.58 -14.67 -17.55
CA HIS A 389 -40.97 -15.09 -17.34
C HIS A 389 -41.33 -16.33 -18.16
N GLU A 390 -41.04 -16.33 -19.48
CA GLU A 390 -41.32 -17.46 -20.37
C GLU A 390 -40.56 -18.74 -19.93
N ILE A 391 -39.29 -18.59 -19.48
CA ILE A 391 -38.50 -19.73 -19.02
C ILE A 391 -39.09 -20.33 -17.74
N ILE A 392 -39.54 -19.50 -16.79
CA ILE A 392 -40.11 -19.96 -15.53
C ILE A 392 -41.50 -20.62 -15.80
N GLU A 393 -42.33 -20.06 -16.65
CA GLU A 393 -43.64 -20.67 -17.01
C GLU A 393 -43.47 -22.04 -17.68
N ASP A 394 -42.50 -22.19 -18.61
CA ASP A 394 -42.15 -23.48 -19.19
C ASP A 394 -41.82 -24.54 -18.12
N ILE A 395 -41.07 -24.13 -17.06
CA ILE A 395 -40.67 -25.04 -15.98
C ILE A 395 -41.84 -25.36 -15.06
N LEU A 396 -42.66 -24.36 -14.71
CA LEU A 396 -43.84 -24.58 -13.86
C LEU A 396 -44.83 -25.52 -14.52
N THR A 397 -45.04 -25.40 -15.85
CA THR A 397 -45.86 -26.33 -16.62
C THR A 397 -45.27 -27.74 -16.59
N LEU A 398 -43.94 -27.90 -16.70
CA LEU A 398 -43.27 -29.20 -16.63
C LEU A 398 -43.46 -29.89 -15.26
N MET A 399 -43.41 -29.13 -14.18
CA MET A 399 -43.47 -29.63 -12.79
C MET A 399 -44.89 -29.65 -12.19
N GLU A 400 -45.92 -29.24 -12.94
CA GLU A 400 -47.30 -29.08 -12.45
C GLU A 400 -47.83 -30.36 -11.76
N ASN A 401 -47.63 -31.52 -12.38
CA ASN A 401 -48.06 -32.81 -11.83
C ASN A 401 -47.32 -33.17 -10.54
N ASP A 402 -46.02 -32.87 -10.48
CA ASP A 402 -45.21 -33.15 -9.29
C ASP A 402 -45.70 -32.30 -8.12
N PHE A 403 -45.94 -31.02 -8.31
CA PHE A 403 -46.47 -30.14 -7.29
C PHE A 403 -47.87 -30.56 -6.81
N LYS A 404 -48.77 -30.94 -7.76
CA LYS A 404 -50.09 -31.45 -7.43
C LYS A 404 -50.05 -32.73 -6.56
N ASN A 405 -49.14 -33.64 -6.89
CA ASN A 405 -48.97 -34.92 -6.18
C ASN A 405 -48.53 -34.74 -4.72
N LYS A 406 -47.79 -33.68 -4.40
CA LYS A 406 -47.35 -33.34 -3.05
C LYS A 406 -48.22 -32.26 -2.37
N ASN A 407 -49.30 -31.80 -2.98
CA ASN A 407 -50.14 -30.67 -2.50
C ASN A 407 -49.35 -29.38 -2.29
N ILE A 408 -48.34 -29.10 -3.15
CA ILE A 408 -47.54 -27.88 -3.05
C ILE A 408 -48.23 -26.76 -3.85
N LYS A 409 -48.50 -25.63 -3.18
CA LYS A 409 -49.05 -24.42 -3.83
C LYS A 409 -47.90 -23.54 -4.35
N VAL A 410 -47.92 -23.24 -5.65
CA VAL A 410 -46.95 -22.36 -6.27
C VAL A 410 -47.55 -21.00 -6.51
N HIS A 411 -46.96 -19.97 -5.94
CA HIS A 411 -47.32 -18.56 -6.12
C HIS A 411 -46.28 -17.90 -7.01
N TYR A 412 -46.68 -17.51 -8.23
CA TYR A 412 -45.78 -16.86 -9.18
C TYR A 412 -46.22 -15.43 -9.47
N GLN A 413 -45.31 -14.48 -9.33
CA GLN A 413 -45.54 -13.07 -9.63
C GLN A 413 -44.33 -12.50 -10.38
N ALA A 414 -44.54 -11.86 -11.53
CA ALA A 414 -43.50 -11.20 -12.30
C ALA A 414 -43.93 -9.76 -12.61
N THR A 415 -43.17 -8.81 -12.06
CA THR A 415 -43.27 -7.38 -12.37
C THR A 415 -42.38 -7.01 -13.54
N PHE A 416 -41.23 -7.71 -13.70
CA PHE A 416 -40.31 -7.54 -14.82
C PHE A 416 -40.60 -8.57 -15.94
N LYS A 417 -40.97 -8.08 -17.13
CA LYS A 417 -41.27 -8.92 -18.30
C LYS A 417 -40.36 -8.67 -19.50
N ASN A 418 -39.40 -7.77 -19.38
CA ASN A 418 -38.49 -7.44 -20.47
C ASN A 418 -37.52 -8.59 -20.77
N LYS A 419 -36.96 -8.59 -21.98
CA LYS A 419 -36.00 -9.58 -22.44
C LYS A 419 -34.60 -9.21 -21.98
N ILE A 420 -33.85 -10.20 -21.46
CA ILE A 420 -32.44 -10.08 -21.10
C ILE A 420 -31.58 -11.04 -21.93
N SER A 421 -30.27 -10.78 -21.99
CA SER A 421 -29.34 -11.57 -22.81
C SER A 421 -28.84 -12.78 -22.03
N VAL A 422 -29.42 -13.95 -22.25
CA VAL A 422 -29.10 -15.20 -21.54
C VAL A 422 -29.09 -16.42 -22.44
N ASP A 423 -28.44 -17.47 -22.01
CA ASP A 423 -28.50 -18.81 -22.61
C ASP A 423 -29.72 -19.56 -22.03
N LYS A 424 -30.71 -19.85 -22.90
CA LYS A 424 -31.99 -20.46 -22.49
C LYS A 424 -31.79 -21.77 -21.71
N ASP A 425 -30.99 -22.65 -22.25
CA ASP A 425 -30.84 -24.02 -21.69
C ASP A 425 -30.10 -24.00 -20.37
N LYS A 426 -29.06 -23.18 -20.26
CA LYS A 426 -28.29 -23.04 -19.04
C LYS A 426 -29.11 -22.37 -17.91
N ILE A 427 -29.83 -21.28 -18.20
CA ILE A 427 -30.70 -20.63 -17.23
C ILE A 427 -31.89 -21.51 -16.83
N LYS A 428 -32.49 -22.22 -17.78
CA LYS A 428 -33.52 -23.23 -17.50
C LYS A 428 -33.03 -24.30 -16.54
N GLN A 429 -31.79 -24.75 -16.71
CA GLN A 429 -31.13 -25.72 -15.80
C GLN A 429 -30.99 -25.18 -14.38
N VAL A 430 -30.59 -23.90 -14.20
CA VAL A 430 -30.49 -23.26 -12.90
C VAL A 430 -31.84 -23.27 -12.18
N PHE A 431 -32.88 -22.77 -12.86
CA PHE A 431 -34.20 -22.70 -12.25
C PHE A 431 -34.79 -24.09 -11.95
N LEU A 432 -34.64 -25.05 -12.88
CA LEU A 432 -35.03 -26.45 -12.62
C LEU A 432 -34.35 -27.04 -11.38
N ASN A 433 -33.04 -26.80 -11.23
CA ASN A 433 -32.29 -27.31 -10.10
C ASN A 433 -32.75 -26.66 -8.77
N VAL A 434 -32.94 -25.34 -8.76
CA VAL A 434 -33.43 -24.62 -7.57
C VAL A 434 -34.84 -25.06 -7.18
N LEU A 435 -35.77 -25.09 -8.16
CA LEU A 435 -37.15 -25.51 -7.93
C LEU A 435 -37.27 -26.97 -7.48
N ARG A 436 -36.44 -27.85 -8.05
CA ARG A 436 -36.38 -29.24 -7.63
C ARG A 436 -35.86 -29.39 -6.20
N ASN A 437 -34.84 -28.61 -5.82
CA ASN A 437 -34.37 -28.57 -4.43
C ASN A 437 -35.47 -28.10 -3.46
N SER A 438 -36.21 -27.03 -3.82
CA SER A 438 -37.35 -26.56 -3.04
C SER A 438 -38.47 -27.60 -2.94
N PHE A 439 -38.79 -28.26 -4.05
CA PHE A 439 -39.78 -29.37 -4.10
C PHE A 439 -39.38 -30.56 -3.19
N GLU A 440 -38.10 -30.93 -3.23
CA GLU A 440 -37.57 -32.04 -2.43
C GLU A 440 -37.49 -31.70 -0.94
N ALA A 441 -37.29 -30.40 -0.59
CA ALA A 441 -37.24 -29.93 0.80
C ALA A 441 -38.63 -29.88 1.50
N ILE A 442 -39.71 -29.95 0.76
CA ILE A 442 -41.07 -30.01 1.24
C ILE A 442 -41.52 -31.48 1.25
N ASP A 443 -41.88 -32.03 2.40
CA ASP A 443 -42.23 -33.44 2.51
C ASP A 443 -43.61 -33.75 1.94
N PHE A 444 -44.67 -33.05 2.30
CA PHE A 444 -46.04 -33.44 1.91
C PHE A 444 -46.95 -32.25 1.52
N GLU A 445 -46.93 -31.15 2.18
CA GLU A 445 -47.74 -29.95 1.92
C GLU A 445 -46.95 -28.71 2.15
N GLY A 446 -47.02 -27.72 1.26
CA GLY A 446 -46.24 -26.48 1.43
C GLY A 446 -46.46 -25.46 0.32
N ASN A 447 -45.65 -24.41 0.38
CA ASN A 447 -45.74 -23.27 -0.54
C ASN A 447 -44.37 -22.96 -1.15
N ILE A 448 -44.36 -22.71 -2.45
CA ILE A 448 -43.22 -22.16 -3.17
C ILE A 448 -43.67 -20.82 -3.74
N SER A 449 -42.98 -19.74 -3.42
CA SER A 449 -43.21 -18.43 -3.99
C SER A 449 -42.04 -18.04 -4.89
N ILE A 450 -42.37 -17.55 -6.10
CA ILE A 450 -41.41 -17.10 -7.10
C ILE A 450 -41.75 -15.66 -7.46
N THR A 451 -40.82 -14.75 -7.30
CA THR A 451 -40.95 -13.35 -7.73
C THR A 451 -39.88 -12.98 -8.73
N VAL A 452 -40.22 -12.19 -9.73
CA VAL A 452 -39.31 -11.66 -10.73
C VAL A 452 -39.49 -10.14 -10.77
N ASP A 453 -38.55 -9.42 -10.23
CA ASP A 453 -38.59 -7.98 -10.04
C ASP A 453 -37.40 -7.27 -10.70
N GLN A 454 -37.54 -5.97 -10.94
CA GLN A 454 -36.43 -5.14 -11.37
C GLN A 454 -35.76 -4.51 -10.16
N ASN A 455 -34.47 -4.75 -9.97
CA ASN A 455 -33.68 -4.01 -8.99
C ASN A 455 -33.45 -2.58 -9.52
N GLN A 456 -34.11 -1.60 -8.91
CA GLN A 456 -34.07 -0.20 -9.37
C GLN A 456 -32.70 0.47 -9.22
N SER A 457 -31.83 -0.05 -8.35
CA SER A 457 -30.51 0.55 -8.06
C SER A 457 -29.42 0.15 -9.06
N ASP A 458 -29.45 -1.08 -9.62
CA ASP A 458 -28.28 -1.63 -10.32
C ASP A 458 -28.55 -2.09 -11.77
N GLY A 459 -29.78 -1.90 -12.29
CA GLY A 459 -30.15 -2.36 -13.64
C GLY A 459 -30.12 -3.88 -13.81
N GLU A 460 -30.31 -4.62 -12.73
CA GLU A 460 -30.36 -6.09 -12.70
C GLU A 460 -31.80 -6.58 -12.57
N VAL A 461 -32.05 -7.81 -13.03
CA VAL A 461 -33.29 -8.54 -12.76
C VAL A 461 -33.06 -9.41 -11.54
N GLU A 462 -33.90 -9.25 -10.52
CA GLU A 462 -33.90 -10.05 -9.29
C GLU A 462 -34.95 -11.13 -9.37
N ILE A 463 -34.54 -12.38 -9.25
CA ILE A 463 -35.41 -13.56 -9.19
C ILE A 463 -35.28 -14.17 -7.80
N THR A 464 -36.38 -14.18 -7.05
CA THR A 464 -36.41 -14.79 -5.72
C THR A 464 -37.31 -16.02 -5.73
N ILE A 465 -36.77 -17.16 -5.29
CA ILE A 465 -37.48 -18.43 -5.12
C ILE A 465 -37.42 -18.77 -3.64
N ARG A 466 -38.58 -18.85 -3.01
CA ARG A 466 -38.73 -19.18 -1.58
C ARG A 466 -39.61 -20.39 -1.39
N ASP A 467 -39.13 -21.32 -0.56
CA ASP A 467 -39.91 -22.46 -0.07
C ASP A 467 -40.09 -22.37 1.45
N ASP A 468 -41.06 -23.07 1.97
CA ASP A 468 -41.33 -23.28 3.39
C ASP A 468 -40.95 -24.71 3.84
N GLY A 469 -40.00 -25.32 3.19
CA GLY A 469 -39.49 -26.66 3.45
C GLY A 469 -38.64 -26.79 4.72
N SER A 470 -37.94 -27.91 4.85
CA SER A 470 -37.13 -28.26 6.06
C SER A 470 -35.97 -27.29 6.32
N GLY A 471 -35.56 -26.45 5.35
CA GLY A 471 -34.45 -25.54 5.50
C GLY A 471 -33.10 -26.23 5.74
N MET A 472 -32.08 -25.44 6.10
CA MET A 472 -30.70 -25.92 6.30
C MET A 472 -30.12 -25.32 7.58
N ASP A 473 -29.22 -26.08 8.25
CA ASP A 473 -28.38 -25.55 9.31
C ASP A 473 -27.19 -24.74 8.77
N LYS A 474 -26.47 -24.05 9.66
CA LYS A 474 -25.35 -23.18 9.27
C LYS A 474 -24.22 -23.93 8.58
N ASP A 475 -23.88 -25.13 9.06
CA ASP A 475 -22.80 -25.94 8.51
C ASP A 475 -23.10 -26.40 7.07
N THR A 476 -24.36 -26.77 6.81
CA THR A 476 -24.84 -27.13 5.47
C THR A 476 -24.87 -25.90 4.56
N LEU A 477 -25.32 -24.77 5.07
CA LEU A 477 -25.40 -23.51 4.29
C LEU A 477 -24.01 -23.02 3.86
N GLU A 478 -22.99 -23.09 4.74
CA GLU A 478 -21.62 -22.70 4.43
C GLU A 478 -20.97 -23.58 3.35
N LYS A 479 -21.36 -24.85 3.28
CA LYS A 479 -20.84 -25.83 2.32
C LYS A 479 -21.70 -25.97 1.05
N LEU A 480 -22.77 -25.21 0.94
CA LEU A 480 -23.78 -25.33 -0.11
C LEU A 480 -23.23 -25.17 -1.53
N SER A 481 -22.25 -24.29 -1.71
CA SER A 481 -21.58 -24.07 -3.01
C SER A 481 -20.40 -25.01 -3.28
N THR A 482 -20.05 -25.86 -2.29
CA THR A 482 -18.92 -26.78 -2.42
C THR A 482 -19.32 -27.98 -3.28
N PRO A 483 -18.61 -28.28 -4.39
CA PRO A 483 -18.89 -29.47 -5.21
C PRO A 483 -18.82 -30.76 -4.40
N PHE A 484 -19.67 -31.71 -4.73
CA PHE A 484 -19.79 -33.04 -4.07
C PHE A 484 -20.30 -32.99 -2.61
N HIS A 485 -20.76 -31.85 -2.12
CA HIS A 485 -21.43 -31.78 -0.82
C HIS A 485 -22.94 -31.96 -1.00
N SER A 486 -23.48 -33.02 -0.47
CA SER A 486 -24.92 -33.34 -0.46
C SER A 486 -25.33 -33.91 0.89
N THR A 487 -26.44 -33.46 1.43
CA THR A 487 -27.10 -34.06 2.59
C THR A 487 -28.06 -35.20 2.20
N LYS A 488 -28.21 -35.47 0.90
CA LYS A 488 -29.13 -36.47 0.36
C LYS A 488 -28.36 -37.73 -0.03
N GLU A 489 -28.87 -38.92 0.37
CA GLU A 489 -28.24 -40.22 0.05
C GLU A 489 -28.07 -40.47 -1.47
N SER A 490 -28.93 -39.89 -2.30
CA SER A 490 -28.91 -40.07 -3.76
C SER A 490 -28.37 -38.85 -4.55
N GLY A 491 -27.92 -37.81 -3.89
CA GLY A 491 -27.48 -36.57 -4.52
C GLY A 491 -25.97 -36.47 -4.64
N LEU A 492 -25.42 -36.21 -5.85
CA LEU A 492 -23.99 -35.99 -6.08
C LEU A 492 -23.46 -34.66 -5.53
N GLY A 493 -24.31 -33.77 -5.04
CA GLY A 493 -23.89 -32.45 -4.53
C GLY A 493 -23.38 -31.50 -5.62
N LEU A 494 -23.74 -31.73 -6.90
CA LEU A 494 -23.24 -30.98 -8.04
C LEU A 494 -24.20 -29.90 -8.56
N GLY A 495 -25.48 -30.02 -8.24
CA GLY A 495 -26.52 -29.15 -8.82
C GLY A 495 -26.36 -27.68 -8.49
N LEU A 496 -26.19 -27.34 -7.22
CA LEU A 496 -26.05 -25.95 -6.79
C LEU A 496 -24.71 -25.33 -7.19
N SER A 497 -23.61 -26.06 -7.07
CA SER A 497 -22.29 -25.59 -7.52
C SER A 497 -22.29 -25.26 -9.03
N MET A 498 -22.97 -26.08 -9.84
CA MET A 498 -23.20 -25.78 -11.26
C MET A 498 -24.11 -24.56 -11.47
N SER A 499 -25.14 -24.40 -10.65
CA SER A 499 -26.01 -23.24 -10.73
C SER A 499 -25.26 -21.95 -10.46
N TYR A 500 -24.38 -21.91 -9.43
CA TYR A 500 -23.48 -20.79 -9.17
C TYR A 500 -22.59 -20.49 -10.39
N HIS A 501 -21.94 -21.50 -10.94
CA HIS A 501 -21.08 -21.34 -12.11
C HIS A 501 -21.83 -20.81 -13.36
N ILE A 502 -23.02 -21.32 -13.64
CA ILE A 502 -23.84 -20.83 -14.75
C ILE A 502 -24.21 -19.36 -14.56
N ILE A 503 -24.58 -18.96 -13.34
CA ILE A 503 -24.92 -17.57 -13.02
C ILE A 503 -23.72 -16.65 -13.18
N GLU A 504 -22.52 -17.07 -12.73
CA GLU A 504 -21.27 -16.33 -12.95
C GLU A 504 -20.92 -16.16 -14.43
N LEU A 505 -21.08 -17.19 -15.26
CA LEU A 505 -20.92 -17.10 -16.72
C LEU A 505 -21.85 -16.06 -17.36
N HIS A 506 -23.01 -15.82 -16.74
CA HIS A 506 -23.94 -14.77 -17.14
C HIS A 506 -23.66 -13.41 -16.49
N ARG A 507 -22.53 -13.26 -15.76
CA ARG A 507 -22.15 -12.08 -14.96
C ARG A 507 -23.20 -11.71 -13.91
N GLY A 508 -23.96 -12.71 -13.45
CA GLY A 508 -24.93 -12.59 -12.39
C GLY A 508 -24.35 -12.99 -11.04
N ARG A 509 -25.19 -12.95 -10.02
CA ARG A 509 -24.86 -13.41 -8.66
C ARG A 509 -26.03 -14.19 -8.08
N MET A 510 -25.75 -15.12 -7.16
CA MET A 510 -26.75 -15.89 -6.45
C MET A 510 -26.46 -15.89 -4.96
N LYS A 511 -27.48 -15.69 -4.15
CA LYS A 511 -27.42 -15.74 -2.68
C LYS A 511 -28.48 -16.66 -2.15
N VAL A 512 -28.13 -17.40 -1.09
CA VAL A 512 -29.04 -18.32 -0.39
C VAL A 512 -29.15 -17.90 1.07
N LYS A 513 -30.36 -17.87 1.58
CA LYS A 513 -30.68 -17.73 3.00
C LYS A 513 -31.55 -18.90 3.40
N SER A 514 -31.19 -19.61 4.45
CA SER A 514 -31.95 -20.74 4.96
C SER A 514 -31.85 -20.81 6.48
N GLU A 515 -32.92 -21.27 7.09
CA GLU A 515 -32.99 -21.55 8.51
C GLU A 515 -33.75 -22.86 8.69
N LYS A 516 -33.25 -23.74 9.54
CA LYS A 516 -33.83 -25.04 9.78
C LYS A 516 -35.29 -24.91 10.21
N GLU A 517 -36.20 -25.70 9.59
CA GLU A 517 -37.65 -25.70 9.79
C GLU A 517 -38.39 -24.40 9.38
N LYS A 518 -37.71 -23.47 8.70
CA LYS A 518 -38.32 -22.21 8.19
C LYS A 518 -38.23 -22.06 6.68
N GLY A 519 -37.59 -23.02 6.01
CA GLY A 519 -37.44 -23.04 4.56
C GLY A 519 -36.19 -22.33 4.04
N THR A 520 -36.15 -22.15 2.73
CA THR A 520 -35.00 -21.59 2.01
C THR A 520 -35.42 -20.48 1.07
N ILE A 521 -34.56 -19.47 0.90
CA ILE A 521 -34.71 -18.37 -0.04
C ILE A 521 -33.49 -18.34 -0.94
N PHE A 522 -33.68 -18.56 -2.23
CA PHE A 522 -32.70 -18.35 -3.28
C PHE A 522 -32.98 -17.01 -3.96
N THR A 523 -31.98 -16.15 -4.02
CA THR A 523 -32.07 -14.88 -4.75
C THR A 523 -31.00 -14.85 -5.83
N ILE A 524 -31.41 -14.65 -7.08
CA ILE A 524 -30.57 -14.65 -8.27
C ILE A 524 -30.68 -13.29 -8.92
N TRP A 525 -29.54 -12.66 -9.24
CA TRP A 525 -29.47 -11.40 -9.97
C TRP A 525 -28.82 -11.63 -11.32
N LEU A 526 -29.44 -11.16 -12.37
CA LEU A 526 -28.94 -11.24 -13.74
C LEU A 526 -28.89 -9.83 -14.37
N PRO A 527 -27.82 -9.47 -15.09
CA PRO A 527 -27.75 -8.18 -15.76
C PRO A 527 -28.78 -8.09 -16.90
N GLN A 528 -29.33 -6.90 -17.13
CA GLN A 528 -30.30 -6.68 -18.21
C GLN A 528 -29.65 -6.60 -19.60
N SER A 529 -28.35 -6.29 -19.70
CA SER A 529 -27.58 -6.08 -20.93
C SER A 529 -26.55 -7.16 -21.16
#